data_b8f58e2cb864e3ecb8df744d5877cbdd
#
_entry.id   b8f58e2cb864e3ecb8df744d5877cbdd
#
_cell.length_a   1.000
_cell.length_b   1.000
_cell.length_c   1.000
_cell.angle_alpha   90.00
_cell.angle_beta   90.00
_cell.angle_gamma   90.00
#
_symmetry.space_group_name_H-M   'P 1'
#
loop_
_entity.id
_entity.type
_entity.pdbx_description
1 polymer ?
#
loop_
_entity_poly.entity_id
_entity_poly.type
_entity_poly.pdbx_seq_one_letter_code
_entity_poly.pdbx_strand_id
1 'polypeptide(L)'
;MVFRTTKRVGVTMRDLGDTTAYLRRGMREILCLALFFFTFLACEYFFDARMAEFVPSSEVVIYESIVVGASVIGFFVRPFLYYRRPQTIDATSDITGVLLVSALLLMIMAMRFEVVIAGGLVACCALGYCGSTAHANLARRFAQTPCLARTVAVSYAVGILVQVLNHMVMPAG
;
A
#
# COMPACT_ATOMS: atom_id res chain seq x y z
N MET A 1 40.58 -14.21 12.95
CA MET A 1 39.16 -14.35 13.33
C MET A 1 38.84 -13.29 14.38
N VAL A 2 38.34 -12.12 13.96
CA VAL A 2 38.14 -10.95 14.86
C VAL A 2 36.64 -10.89 15.21
N PHE A 3 36.31 -11.28 16.42
CA PHE A 3 34.95 -11.09 16.99
C PHE A 3 34.69 -9.59 17.15
N ARG A 4 33.88 -9.01 16.27
CA ARG A 4 33.33 -7.67 16.44
C ARG A 4 32.26 -7.74 17.54
N THR A 5 32.60 -7.24 18.72
CA THR A 5 31.67 -7.00 19.83
C THR A 5 30.52 -6.11 19.36
N THR A 6 29.32 -6.66 19.27
CA THR A 6 28.08 -5.93 19.05
C THR A 6 27.85 -4.97 20.24
N LYS A 7 28.15 -3.69 20.03
CA LYS A 7 27.81 -2.63 20.96
C LYS A 7 26.28 -2.61 21.10
N ARG A 8 25.76 -3.04 22.25
CA ARG A 8 24.35 -2.85 22.60
C ARG A 8 24.08 -1.37 22.56
N VAL A 9 23.34 -0.90 21.55
CA VAL A 9 22.84 0.48 21.48
C VAL A 9 21.78 0.60 22.55
N GLY A 10 22.15 1.10 23.71
CA GLY A 10 21.19 1.49 24.74
C GLY A 10 20.37 2.66 24.21
N VAL A 11 19.07 2.44 23.99
CA VAL A 11 18.13 3.49 23.60
C VAL A 11 18.01 4.43 24.82
N THR A 12 18.47 5.66 24.67
CA THR A 12 18.37 6.68 25.72
C THR A 12 17.02 7.39 25.67
N MET A 13 16.59 8.00 26.79
CA MET A 13 15.36 8.81 26.85
C MET A 13 15.40 9.97 25.82
N ARG A 14 16.58 10.46 25.46
CA ARG A 14 16.79 11.49 24.45
C ARG A 14 16.45 10.97 23.05
N ASP A 15 16.82 9.72 22.73
CA ASP A 15 16.50 9.08 21.45
C ASP A 15 14.98 8.88 21.29
N LEU A 16 14.24 8.66 22.38
CA LEU A 16 12.78 8.56 22.38
C LEU A 16 12.11 9.92 22.10
N GLY A 17 12.61 10.99 22.72
CA GLY A 17 12.12 12.36 22.48
C GLY A 17 12.32 12.79 21.03
N ASP A 18 13.48 12.53 20.46
CA ASP A 18 13.77 12.80 19.07
C ASP A 18 12.89 11.98 18.14
N THR A 19 12.67 10.70 18.44
CA THR A 19 11.81 9.82 17.64
C THR A 19 10.37 10.32 17.58
N THR A 20 9.80 10.78 18.70
CA THR A 20 8.43 11.32 18.71
C THR A 20 8.30 12.62 17.93
N ALA A 21 9.29 13.48 17.95
CA ALA A 21 9.32 14.71 17.17
C ALA A 21 9.39 14.40 15.65
N TYR A 22 10.19 13.40 15.25
CA TYR A 22 10.24 12.93 13.85
C TYR A 22 8.93 12.31 13.38
N LEU A 23 8.31 11.45 14.20
CA LEU A 23 7.02 10.85 13.89
C LEU A 23 5.94 11.93 13.70
N ARG A 24 5.91 12.93 14.55
CA ARG A 24 4.95 14.05 14.42
C ARG A 24 5.16 14.84 13.13
N ARG A 25 6.43 15.06 12.70
CA ARG A 25 6.74 15.77 11.46
C ARG A 25 6.43 14.94 10.20
N GLY A 26 6.45 13.62 10.29
CA GLY A 26 6.16 12.69 9.19
C GLY A 26 4.77 12.07 9.26
N MET A 27 3.88 12.56 10.11
CA MET A 27 2.55 11.95 10.33
C MET A 27 1.74 11.81 9.04
N ARG A 28 1.81 12.79 8.16
CA ARG A 28 1.11 12.75 6.87
C ARG A 28 1.58 11.57 6.01
N GLU A 29 2.89 11.39 5.88
CA GLU A 29 3.50 10.33 5.07
C GLU A 29 3.23 8.96 5.69
N ILE A 30 3.24 8.87 7.03
CA ILE A 30 2.88 7.65 7.77
C ILE A 30 1.42 7.27 7.50
N LEU A 31 0.52 8.23 7.61
CA LEU A 31 -0.90 8.01 7.35
C LEU A 31 -1.17 7.66 5.88
N CYS A 32 -0.50 8.31 4.94
CA CYS A 32 -0.62 7.96 3.52
C CYS A 32 -0.20 6.51 3.25
N LEU A 33 0.91 6.04 3.85
CA LEU A 33 1.36 4.67 3.69
C LEU A 33 0.44 3.67 4.41
N ALA A 34 -0.07 4.03 5.58
CA ALA A 34 -1.04 3.21 6.32
C ALA A 34 -2.36 3.07 5.55
N LEU A 35 -2.88 4.17 5.00
CA LEU A 35 -4.08 4.17 4.15
C LEU A 35 -3.88 3.35 2.87
N PHE A 36 -2.71 3.48 2.24
CA PHE A 36 -2.37 2.64 1.09
C PHE A 36 -2.48 1.16 1.46
N PHE A 37 -1.88 0.75 2.57
CA PHE A 37 -1.87 -0.65 2.99
C PHE A 37 -3.28 -1.15 3.33
N PHE A 38 -4.05 -0.33 4.05
CA PHE A 38 -5.46 -0.62 4.32
C PHE A 38 -6.26 -0.80 3.04
N THR A 39 -6.13 0.14 2.08
CA THR A 39 -6.88 0.09 0.81
C THR A 39 -6.47 -1.11 -0.04
N PHE A 40 -5.18 -1.48 -0.01
CA PHE A 40 -4.67 -2.65 -0.72
C PHE A 40 -5.31 -3.93 -0.19
N LEU A 41 -5.27 -4.16 1.12
CA LEU A 41 -5.90 -5.33 1.76
C LEU A 41 -7.43 -5.35 1.58
N ALA A 42 -8.07 -4.18 1.64
CA ALA A 42 -9.49 -4.08 1.38
C ALA A 42 -9.84 -4.42 -0.07
N CYS A 43 -9.02 -3.99 -1.03
CA CYS A 43 -9.19 -4.31 -2.45
C CYS A 43 -9.08 -5.82 -2.71
N GLU A 44 -8.09 -6.50 -2.12
CA GLU A 44 -7.94 -7.96 -2.19
C GLU A 44 -9.20 -8.65 -1.63
N TYR A 45 -9.60 -8.29 -0.43
CA TYR A 45 -10.79 -8.88 0.19
C TYR A 45 -12.07 -8.70 -0.64
N PHE A 46 -12.30 -7.50 -1.18
CA PHE A 46 -13.45 -7.24 -2.05
C PHE A 46 -13.37 -8.01 -3.36
N PHE A 47 -12.19 -8.11 -3.93
CA PHE A 47 -11.96 -8.88 -5.14
C PHE A 47 -12.31 -10.35 -4.91
N ASP A 48 -11.81 -10.96 -3.84
CA ASP A 48 -12.07 -12.35 -3.49
C ASP A 48 -13.54 -12.61 -3.25
N ALA A 49 -14.22 -11.74 -2.47
CA ALA A 49 -15.63 -11.82 -2.21
C ALA A 49 -16.48 -11.78 -3.50
N ARG A 50 -16.12 -10.89 -4.43
CA ARG A 50 -16.82 -10.79 -5.72
C ARG A 50 -16.49 -11.97 -6.65
N MET A 51 -15.24 -12.43 -6.67
CA MET A 51 -14.84 -13.59 -7.49
C MET A 51 -15.50 -14.88 -7.03
N ALA A 52 -15.69 -15.07 -5.72
CA ALA A 52 -16.35 -16.24 -5.15
C ALA A 52 -17.83 -16.40 -5.62
N GLU A 53 -18.45 -15.32 -6.14
CA GLU A 53 -19.78 -15.39 -6.74
C GLU A 53 -19.78 -16.03 -8.14
N PHE A 54 -18.63 -16.08 -8.81
CA PHE A 54 -18.51 -16.52 -10.22
C PHE A 54 -17.72 -17.81 -10.37
N VAL A 55 -16.75 -18.09 -9.50
CA VAL A 55 -15.85 -19.24 -9.61
C VAL A 55 -15.69 -19.97 -8.27
N PRO A 56 -15.32 -21.27 -8.30
CA PRO A 56 -14.98 -22.02 -7.09
C PRO A 56 -13.81 -21.40 -6.33
N SER A 57 -13.82 -21.50 -5.00
CA SER A 57 -12.80 -20.94 -4.12
C SER A 57 -11.36 -21.36 -4.49
N SER A 58 -11.18 -22.55 -5.06
CA SER A 58 -9.87 -23.03 -5.54
C SER A 58 -9.32 -22.22 -6.72
N GLU A 59 -10.18 -21.61 -7.52
CA GLU A 59 -9.79 -20.80 -8.67
C GLU A 59 -9.62 -19.32 -8.29
N VAL A 60 -10.32 -18.83 -7.27
CA VAL A 60 -10.20 -17.44 -6.78
C VAL A 60 -8.74 -17.09 -6.53
N VAL A 61 -8.00 -17.96 -5.85
CA VAL A 61 -6.57 -17.75 -5.51
C VAL A 61 -5.70 -17.53 -6.76
N ILE A 62 -6.03 -18.18 -7.88
CA ILE A 62 -5.29 -18.01 -9.15
C ILE A 62 -5.53 -16.60 -9.71
N TYR A 63 -6.79 -16.18 -9.76
CA TYR A 63 -7.16 -14.86 -10.28
C TYR A 63 -6.67 -13.74 -9.35
N GLU A 64 -6.76 -13.92 -8.03
CA GLU A 64 -6.19 -13.03 -7.04
C GLU A 64 -4.68 -12.84 -7.27
N SER A 65 -3.95 -13.93 -7.44
CA SER A 65 -2.50 -13.88 -7.69
C SER A 65 -2.15 -13.07 -8.95
N ILE A 66 -2.95 -13.19 -10.01
CA ILE A 66 -2.77 -12.43 -11.25
C ILE A 66 -3.05 -10.95 -11.02
N VAL A 67 -4.16 -10.63 -10.33
CA VAL A 67 -4.58 -9.27 -10.05
C VAL A 67 -3.59 -8.57 -9.11
N VAL A 68 -3.18 -9.24 -8.04
CA VAL A 68 -2.15 -8.74 -7.11
C VAL A 68 -0.82 -8.56 -7.83
N GLY A 69 -0.47 -9.47 -8.75
CA GLY A 69 0.71 -9.34 -9.62
C GLY A 69 0.72 -8.05 -10.45
N ALA A 70 -0.44 -7.54 -10.85
CA ALA A 70 -0.54 -6.25 -11.54
C ALA A 70 -0.08 -5.06 -10.68
N SER A 71 -0.15 -5.16 -9.35
CA SER A 71 0.36 -4.13 -8.45
C SER A 71 1.88 -3.94 -8.58
N VAL A 72 2.60 -5.01 -8.86
CA VAL A 72 4.06 -4.97 -9.09
C VAL A 72 4.38 -4.11 -10.32
N ILE A 73 3.59 -4.27 -11.39
CA ILE A 73 3.75 -3.45 -12.60
C ILE A 73 3.53 -1.97 -12.26
N GLY A 74 2.43 -1.66 -11.58
CA GLY A 74 2.12 -0.30 -11.11
C GLY A 74 3.24 0.29 -10.25
N PHE A 75 3.80 -0.50 -9.35
CA PHE A 75 4.89 -0.08 -8.47
C PHE A 75 6.14 0.34 -9.25
N PHE A 76 6.47 -0.35 -10.33
CA PHE A 76 7.62 -0.02 -11.17
C PHE A 76 7.36 1.12 -12.17
N VAL A 77 6.11 1.38 -12.55
CA VAL A 77 5.76 2.48 -13.48
C VAL A 77 6.20 3.83 -12.93
N ARG A 78 6.04 4.08 -11.64
CA ARG A 78 6.37 5.38 -11.04
C ARG A 78 7.86 5.72 -11.09
N PRO A 79 8.83 4.89 -10.63
CA PRO A 79 10.25 5.22 -10.76
C PRO A 79 10.67 5.35 -12.22
N PHE A 80 10.08 4.57 -13.14
CA PHE A 80 10.33 4.70 -14.57
C PHE A 80 9.88 6.08 -15.12
N LEU A 81 8.68 6.54 -14.76
CA LEU A 81 8.19 7.87 -15.13
C LEU A 81 9.02 8.99 -14.49
N TYR A 82 9.40 8.82 -13.22
CA TYR A 82 10.26 9.78 -12.52
C TYR A 82 11.60 9.98 -13.25
N TYR A 83 12.17 8.90 -13.73
CA TYR A 83 13.43 8.96 -14.46
C TYR A 83 13.29 9.58 -15.86
N ARG A 84 12.21 9.27 -16.56
CA ARG A 84 12.00 9.72 -17.94
C ARG A 84 11.29 11.06 -18.09
N ARG A 85 10.32 11.35 -17.23
CA ARG A 85 9.43 12.53 -17.32
C ARG A 85 9.04 13.04 -15.93
N PRO A 86 9.95 13.62 -15.17
CA PRO A 86 9.68 14.06 -13.79
C PRO A 86 8.53 15.09 -13.70
N GLN A 87 8.28 15.87 -14.76
CA GLN A 87 7.24 16.91 -14.79
C GLN A 87 5.81 16.36 -14.83
N THR A 88 5.62 15.08 -15.18
CA THR A 88 4.29 14.48 -15.32
C THR A 88 3.82 13.76 -14.05
N ILE A 89 4.64 13.68 -13.01
CA ILE A 89 4.36 12.82 -11.83
C ILE A 89 3.12 13.27 -11.08
N ASP A 90 2.93 14.57 -10.87
CA ASP A 90 1.80 15.09 -10.12
C ASP A 90 0.49 14.81 -10.87
N ALA A 91 0.44 15.14 -12.15
CA ALA A 91 -0.71 14.85 -13.01
C ALA A 91 -0.98 13.34 -13.10
N THR A 92 0.06 12.51 -13.20
CA THR A 92 -0.10 11.05 -13.22
C THR A 92 -0.63 10.53 -11.89
N SER A 93 -0.24 11.11 -10.77
CA SER A 93 -0.75 10.73 -9.45
C SER A 93 -2.24 11.04 -9.30
N ASP A 94 -2.69 12.19 -9.79
CA ASP A 94 -4.10 12.57 -9.76
C ASP A 94 -4.96 11.65 -10.66
N ILE A 95 -4.49 11.40 -11.88
CA ILE A 95 -5.14 10.48 -12.81
C ILE A 95 -5.22 9.06 -12.20
N THR A 96 -4.15 8.60 -11.58
CA THR A 96 -4.12 7.27 -10.94
C THR A 96 -5.10 7.17 -9.77
N GLY A 97 -5.28 8.23 -9.00
CA GLY A 97 -6.30 8.31 -7.95
C GLY A 97 -7.72 8.18 -8.50
N VAL A 98 -8.03 8.89 -9.58
CA VAL A 98 -9.33 8.79 -10.26
C VAL A 98 -9.54 7.39 -10.85
N LEU A 99 -8.53 6.82 -11.49
CA LEU A 99 -8.58 5.46 -12.03
C LEU A 99 -8.83 4.42 -10.94
N LEU A 100 -8.18 4.55 -9.79
CA LEU A 100 -8.36 3.67 -8.65
C LEU A 100 -9.81 3.68 -8.17
N VAL A 101 -10.36 4.87 -7.89
CA VAL A 101 -11.75 5.00 -7.42
C VAL A 101 -12.72 4.45 -8.46
N SER A 102 -12.53 4.78 -9.74
CA SER A 102 -13.38 4.30 -10.84
C SER A 102 -13.32 2.77 -10.97
N ALA A 103 -12.13 2.17 -10.87
CA ALA A 103 -11.94 0.73 -10.97
C ALA A 103 -12.57 -0.01 -9.78
N LEU A 104 -12.46 0.53 -8.56
CA LEU A 104 -13.13 -0.03 -7.38
C LEU A 104 -14.64 0.01 -7.51
N LEU A 105 -15.21 1.14 -7.94
CA LEU A 105 -16.65 1.25 -8.19
C LEU A 105 -17.11 0.28 -9.27
N LEU A 106 -16.34 0.16 -10.35
CA LEU A 106 -16.63 -0.77 -11.44
C LEU A 106 -16.62 -2.22 -10.93
N MET A 107 -15.65 -2.59 -10.11
CA MET A 107 -15.54 -3.93 -9.52
C MET A 107 -16.73 -4.25 -8.57
N ILE A 108 -17.14 -3.28 -7.75
CA ILE A 108 -18.27 -3.44 -6.82
C ILE A 108 -19.59 -3.62 -7.58
N MET A 109 -19.80 -2.86 -8.66
CA MET A 109 -21.05 -2.87 -9.43
C MET A 109 -21.05 -3.89 -10.56
N ALA A 110 -19.97 -4.64 -10.77
CA ALA A 110 -19.85 -5.58 -11.87
C ALA A 110 -20.81 -6.75 -11.71
N MET A 111 -21.55 -7.05 -12.78
CA MET A 111 -22.43 -8.21 -12.92
C MET A 111 -21.81 -9.34 -13.77
N ARG A 112 -20.59 -9.14 -14.24
CA ARG A 112 -19.89 -10.07 -15.13
C ARG A 112 -18.48 -10.32 -14.61
N PHE A 113 -18.08 -11.57 -14.69
CA PHE A 113 -16.76 -12.06 -14.32
C PHE A 113 -15.61 -11.24 -14.95
N GLU A 114 -15.67 -10.99 -16.26
CA GLU A 114 -14.61 -10.29 -16.99
C GLU A 114 -14.42 -8.84 -16.49
N VAL A 115 -15.53 -8.22 -16.06
CA VAL A 115 -15.50 -6.85 -15.54
C VAL A 115 -14.89 -6.80 -14.16
N VAL A 116 -15.14 -7.81 -13.32
CA VAL A 116 -14.50 -7.93 -11.99
C VAL A 116 -12.98 -8.07 -12.15
N ILE A 117 -12.52 -8.96 -13.04
CA ILE A 117 -11.09 -9.14 -13.31
C ILE A 117 -10.46 -7.86 -13.86
N ALA A 118 -11.09 -7.24 -14.88
CA ALA A 118 -10.55 -6.02 -15.46
C ALA A 118 -10.48 -4.88 -14.43
N GLY A 119 -11.53 -4.71 -13.62
CA GLY A 119 -11.55 -3.75 -12.50
C GLY A 119 -10.46 -4.02 -11.47
N GLY A 120 -10.29 -5.28 -11.07
CA GLY A 120 -9.24 -5.71 -10.14
C GLY A 120 -7.83 -5.42 -10.68
N LEU A 121 -7.55 -5.77 -11.93
CA LEU A 121 -6.26 -5.50 -12.58
C LEU A 121 -5.92 -4.00 -12.60
N VAL A 122 -6.89 -3.17 -12.99
CA VAL A 122 -6.70 -1.70 -13.04
C VAL A 122 -6.55 -1.14 -11.62
N ALA A 123 -7.38 -1.59 -10.66
CA ALA A 123 -7.30 -1.15 -9.27
C ALA A 123 -5.95 -1.52 -8.63
N CYS A 124 -5.50 -2.76 -8.77
CA CYS A 124 -4.22 -3.20 -8.20
C CYS A 124 -3.03 -2.53 -8.87
N CYS A 125 -3.06 -2.33 -10.20
CA CYS A 125 -2.02 -1.56 -10.89
C CYS A 125 -1.96 -0.11 -10.38
N ALA A 126 -3.10 0.57 -10.23
CA ALA A 126 -3.18 1.91 -9.68
C ALA A 126 -2.72 1.96 -8.21
N LEU A 127 -3.11 0.97 -7.40
CA LEU A 127 -2.62 0.81 -6.02
C LEU A 127 -1.10 0.64 -5.98
N GLY A 128 -0.52 -0.18 -6.86
CA GLY A 128 0.93 -0.32 -6.97
C GLY A 128 1.63 1.02 -7.19
N TYR A 129 1.11 1.84 -8.11
CA TYR A 129 1.64 3.20 -8.35
C TYR A 129 1.51 4.10 -7.11
N CYS A 130 0.35 4.10 -6.45
CA CYS A 130 0.11 4.85 -5.22
C CYS A 130 1.05 4.40 -4.10
N GLY A 131 1.25 3.08 -3.95
CA GLY A 131 2.19 2.50 -2.99
C GLY A 131 3.62 2.96 -3.23
N SER A 132 4.08 2.91 -4.48
CA SER A 132 5.41 3.42 -4.87
C SER A 132 5.55 4.91 -4.53
N THR A 133 4.47 5.70 -4.70
CA THR A 133 4.46 7.12 -4.36
C THR A 133 4.57 7.33 -2.85
N ALA A 134 3.79 6.62 -2.06
CA ALA A 134 3.81 6.71 -0.61
C ALA A 134 5.19 6.33 -0.03
N HIS A 135 5.77 5.22 -0.50
CA HIS A 135 7.11 4.79 -0.09
C HIS A 135 8.20 5.81 -0.46
N ALA A 136 8.16 6.34 -1.67
CA ALA A 136 9.17 7.32 -2.10
C ALA A 136 9.06 8.64 -1.32
N ASN A 137 7.85 9.09 -0.99
CA ASN A 137 7.65 10.30 -0.20
C ASN A 137 8.14 10.09 1.24
N LEU A 138 7.81 8.94 1.83
CA LEU A 138 8.32 8.55 3.13
C LEU A 138 9.85 8.46 3.14
N ALA A 139 10.43 7.75 2.16
CA ALA A 139 11.88 7.61 2.04
C ALA A 139 12.59 8.96 1.90
N ARG A 140 12.07 9.87 1.08
CA ARG A 140 12.63 11.23 0.95
C ARG A 140 12.56 12.00 2.26
N ARG A 141 11.45 11.89 2.99
CA ARG A 141 11.26 12.62 4.26
C ARG A 141 12.20 12.14 5.34
N PHE A 142 12.50 10.85 5.37
CA PHE A 142 13.29 10.20 6.40
C PHE A 142 14.67 9.72 5.93
N ALA A 143 15.13 10.12 4.72
CA ALA A 143 16.36 9.65 4.10
C ALA A 143 17.63 9.82 4.98
N GLN A 144 17.66 10.84 5.82
CA GLN A 144 18.81 11.17 6.67
C GLN A 144 18.60 10.77 8.13
N THR A 145 17.56 10.00 8.44
CA THR A 145 17.23 9.64 9.82
C THR A 145 17.32 8.14 10.04
N PRO A 146 17.80 7.69 11.21
CA PRO A 146 17.81 6.26 11.56
C PRO A 146 16.41 5.70 11.77
N CYS A 147 15.37 6.54 11.71
CA CYS A 147 13.99 6.17 12.04
C CYS A 147 13.19 5.63 10.85
N LEU A 148 13.72 5.61 9.61
CA LEU A 148 12.98 5.19 8.41
C LEU A 148 12.34 3.81 8.56
N ALA A 149 13.10 2.81 8.99
CA ALA A 149 12.58 1.45 9.14
C ALA A 149 11.47 1.36 10.19
N ARG A 150 11.60 2.08 11.31
CA ARG A 150 10.55 2.14 12.35
C ARG A 150 9.30 2.82 11.84
N THR A 151 9.45 3.89 11.06
CA THR A 151 8.34 4.63 10.49
C THR A 151 7.56 3.78 9.49
N VAL A 152 8.25 3.03 8.63
CA VAL A 152 7.64 2.06 7.72
C VAL A 152 6.89 0.98 8.50
N ALA A 153 7.52 0.39 9.52
CA ALA A 153 6.89 -0.65 10.35
C ALA A 153 5.62 -0.15 11.06
N VAL A 154 5.66 1.07 11.62
CA VAL A 154 4.48 1.69 12.25
C VAL A 154 3.37 1.91 11.23
N SER A 155 3.69 2.42 10.04
CA SER A 155 2.68 2.64 8.98
C SER A 155 1.98 1.33 8.59
N TYR A 156 2.72 0.25 8.42
CA TYR A 156 2.15 -1.07 8.10
C TYR A 156 1.32 -1.62 9.26
N ALA A 157 1.82 -1.53 10.49
CA ALA A 157 1.09 -2.00 11.66
C ALA A 157 -0.25 -1.26 11.82
N VAL A 158 -0.29 0.05 11.60
CA VAL A 158 -1.52 0.85 11.63
C VAL A 158 -2.47 0.43 10.51
N GLY A 159 -1.98 0.25 9.27
CA GLY A 159 -2.81 -0.19 8.15
C GLY A 159 -3.45 -1.55 8.38
N ILE A 160 -2.68 -2.52 8.88
CA ILE A 160 -3.18 -3.86 9.23
C ILE A 160 -4.19 -3.77 10.37
N LEU A 161 -3.90 -2.99 11.42
CA LEU A 161 -4.81 -2.84 12.56
C LEU A 161 -6.16 -2.27 12.14
N VAL A 162 -6.15 -1.25 11.27
CA VAL A 162 -7.39 -0.67 10.74
C VAL A 162 -8.18 -1.71 9.94
N GLN A 163 -7.50 -2.56 9.17
CA GLN A 163 -8.17 -3.64 8.42
C GLN A 163 -8.77 -4.69 9.36
N VAL A 164 -8.06 -5.10 10.39
CA VAL A 164 -8.59 -6.04 11.42
C VAL A 164 -9.82 -5.45 12.11
N LEU A 165 -9.76 -4.18 12.50
CA LEU A 165 -10.90 -3.49 13.11
C LEU A 165 -12.09 -3.39 12.16
N ASN A 166 -11.85 -3.11 10.88
CA ASN A 166 -12.89 -3.09 9.86
C ASN A 166 -13.60 -4.45 9.73
N HIS A 167 -12.85 -5.55 9.75
CA HIS A 167 -13.43 -6.91 9.74
C HIS A 167 -14.23 -7.24 11.00
N MET A 168 -13.83 -6.73 12.16
CA MET A 168 -14.56 -6.96 13.40
C MET A 168 -15.88 -6.17 13.46
N VAL A 169 -15.94 -5.00 12.82
CA VAL A 169 -17.11 -4.12 12.83
C VAL A 169 -18.11 -4.49 11.73
N MET A 170 -17.62 -5.00 10.60
CA MET A 170 -18.46 -5.50 9.50
C MET A 170 -18.30 -7.02 9.41
N PRO A 171 -18.99 -7.81 10.26
CA PRO A 171 -19.03 -9.24 10.06
C PRO A 171 -19.65 -9.52 8.70
N ALA A 172 -19.03 -10.43 7.95
CA ALA A 172 -19.55 -10.88 6.68
C ALA A 172 -20.98 -11.36 6.88
N GLY A 173 -21.96 -10.64 6.29
CA GLY A 173 -23.37 -11.00 6.25
C GLY A 173 -23.59 -12.15 5.30
#